data_dfe366b2a3e208fe43c8cc0a0fc744e1
#
_entry.id   dfe366b2a3e208fe43c8cc0a0fc744e1
#
_cell.length_a   1.000
_cell.length_b   1.000
_cell.length_c   1.000
_cell.angle_alpha   90.00
_cell.angle_beta   90.00
_cell.angle_gamma   90.00
#
_symmetry.space_group_name_H-M   'P 1'
#
loop_
_entity.id
_entity.type
_entity.pdbx_description
1 polymer ?
#
loop_
_entity_poly.entity_id
_entity_poly.type
_entity_poly.pdbx_seq_one_letter_code
_entity_poly.pdbx_strand_id
1 'polypeptide(L)'
;KSFYLGSYKVLQEIKKKVLDFWMKFPNKFLQGTQNVNVSGNYIYHSKDVKNSFLVRDSQNIHYSQYIQELPGSKDCWDFSIWGENSELVYESHSCGTGVQNLKFCVLCQENVHDLEYCLFCIKGSENLFGCIGLRQKQYCILNKQYSKEEYAKMIEKIKKHMNEIPYIDKKGRVYKYGEYFPDELSPHGYNETLAQEFFPLDKDEALTQGEKWVEPAERNYKIDFEINS
;
A
#
# COMPACT_ATOMS: atom_id res chain seq x y z
N LYS A 1 -13.56 35.97 -10.12
CA LYS A 1 -14.07 34.97 -11.10
C LYS A 1 -14.41 33.73 -10.31
N SER A 2 -15.65 33.27 -10.37
CA SER A 2 -16.05 31.95 -9.83
C SER A 2 -15.62 30.86 -10.80
N PHE A 3 -15.10 29.74 -10.27
CA PHE A 3 -14.78 28.56 -11.06
C PHE A 3 -15.85 27.50 -10.80
N TYR A 4 -16.38 26.93 -11.86
CA TYR A 4 -17.27 25.78 -11.75
C TYR A 4 -16.45 24.52 -11.51
N LEU A 5 -16.34 24.09 -10.24
CA LEU A 5 -15.53 22.96 -9.83
C LEU A 5 -16.21 21.59 -10.03
N GLY A 6 -17.45 21.56 -10.51
CA GLY A 6 -18.19 20.32 -10.79
C GLY A 6 -17.71 19.56 -12.03
N SER A 7 -16.87 20.17 -12.87
CA SER A 7 -16.28 19.51 -14.04
C SER A 7 -14.88 19.00 -13.73
N TYR A 8 -14.65 17.71 -13.93
CA TYR A 8 -13.33 17.09 -13.77
C TYR A 8 -12.25 17.79 -14.63
N LYS A 9 -12.58 18.11 -15.88
CA LYS A 9 -11.66 18.82 -16.80
C LYS A 9 -11.25 20.18 -16.25
N VAL A 10 -12.21 20.97 -15.79
CA VAL A 10 -11.94 22.29 -15.20
C VAL A 10 -11.10 22.15 -13.93
N LEU A 11 -11.37 21.14 -13.10
CA LEU A 11 -10.59 20.88 -11.90
C LEU A 11 -9.12 20.57 -12.22
N GLN A 12 -8.84 19.76 -13.23
CA GLN A 12 -7.46 19.43 -13.67
C GLN A 12 -6.73 20.67 -14.21
N GLU A 13 -7.41 21.49 -15.01
CA GLU A 13 -6.84 22.73 -15.51
C GLU A 13 -6.51 23.72 -14.36
N ILE A 14 -7.35 23.78 -13.34
CA ILE A 14 -7.10 24.61 -12.16
C ILE A 14 -5.96 24.05 -11.32
N LYS A 15 -5.93 22.73 -11.06
CA LYS A 15 -4.81 22.08 -10.37
C LYS A 15 -3.48 22.44 -11.02
N LYS A 16 -3.38 22.33 -12.34
CA LYS A 16 -2.17 22.70 -13.09
C LYS A 16 -1.79 24.17 -12.88
N LYS A 17 -2.75 25.11 -13.05
CA LYS A 17 -2.50 26.54 -12.86
C LYS A 17 -2.05 26.89 -11.43
N VAL A 18 -2.61 26.23 -10.44
CA VAL A 18 -2.23 26.40 -9.02
C VAL A 18 -0.82 25.88 -8.79
N LEU A 19 -0.47 24.71 -9.33
CA LEU A 19 0.88 24.16 -9.23
C LEU A 19 1.91 25.09 -9.87
N ASP A 20 1.66 25.55 -11.11
CA ASP A 20 2.52 26.48 -11.83
C ASP A 20 2.69 27.82 -11.08
N PHE A 21 1.65 28.25 -10.37
CA PHE A 21 1.71 29.44 -9.52
C PHE A 21 2.59 29.19 -8.28
N TRP A 22 2.40 28.09 -7.57
CA TRP A 22 3.18 27.75 -6.37
C TRP A 22 4.67 27.59 -6.67
N MET A 23 5.02 27.03 -7.84
CA MET A 23 6.40 26.85 -8.25
C MET A 23 7.17 28.19 -8.46
N LYS A 24 6.47 29.32 -8.50
CA LYS A 24 7.10 30.66 -8.58
C LYS A 24 7.59 31.20 -7.24
N PHE A 25 7.24 30.55 -6.14
CA PHE A 25 7.60 30.97 -4.80
C PHE A 25 8.60 30.00 -4.17
N PRO A 26 9.46 30.49 -3.26
CA PRO A 26 10.32 29.61 -2.49
C PRO A 26 9.51 28.63 -1.65
N ASN A 27 9.83 27.34 -1.78
CA ASN A 27 9.24 26.29 -0.96
C ASN A 27 10.24 25.82 0.08
N LYS A 28 9.75 25.44 1.27
CA LYS A 28 10.59 24.82 2.28
C LYS A 28 11.11 23.48 1.75
N PHE A 29 12.37 23.18 1.99
CA PHE A 29 12.98 21.90 1.66
C PHE A 29 12.31 20.73 2.38
N LEU A 30 11.92 20.94 3.64
CA LEU A 30 11.28 19.94 4.48
C LEU A 30 10.19 20.59 5.33
N GLN A 31 9.01 20.04 5.32
CA GLN A 31 7.96 20.32 6.28
C GLN A 31 8.08 19.32 7.45
N GLY A 32 8.39 19.81 8.63
CA GLY A 32 8.55 18.95 9.80
C GLY A 32 9.25 19.64 10.97
N THR A 33 9.20 19.03 12.14
CA THR A 33 9.84 19.52 13.37
C THR A 33 10.34 18.37 14.24
N GLN A 34 11.35 18.65 15.07
CA GLN A 34 11.91 17.74 16.08
C GLN A 34 12.34 16.39 15.49
N ASN A 35 13.05 16.44 14.38
CA ASN A 35 13.49 15.26 13.65
C ASN A 35 15.01 15.07 13.75
N VAL A 36 15.47 13.82 13.69
CA VAL A 36 16.88 13.46 13.61
C VAL A 36 17.10 12.52 12.42
N ASN A 37 18.01 12.89 11.52
CA ASN A 37 18.42 12.08 10.38
C ASN A 37 17.21 11.65 9.49
N VAL A 38 16.48 12.63 8.95
CA VAL A 38 15.28 12.38 8.13
C VAL A 38 15.44 12.88 6.70
N SER A 39 14.79 12.20 5.74
CA SER A 39 14.57 12.66 4.38
C SER A 39 13.14 12.34 3.92
N GLY A 40 12.52 13.29 3.20
CA GLY A 40 11.12 13.20 2.80
C GLY A 40 10.38 14.48 3.15
N ASN A 41 9.08 14.40 3.43
CA ASN A 41 8.30 15.59 3.77
C ASN A 41 7.17 15.26 4.75
N TYR A 42 6.71 16.28 5.52
CA TYR A 42 5.70 16.13 6.57
C TYR A 42 6.09 15.08 7.63
N ILE A 43 7.33 15.19 8.13
CA ILE A 43 7.86 14.29 9.14
C ILE A 43 7.98 15.05 10.47
N TYR A 44 7.46 14.46 11.54
CA TYR A 44 7.39 15.10 12.86
C TYR A 44 7.85 14.14 13.96
N HIS A 45 8.66 14.65 14.90
CA HIS A 45 9.11 13.94 16.12
C HIS A 45 9.71 12.55 15.82
N SER A 46 10.41 12.41 14.71
CA SER A 46 10.84 11.11 14.20
C SER A 46 12.36 11.03 14.02
N LYS A 47 12.89 9.82 14.03
CA LYS A 47 14.32 9.55 13.92
C LYS A 47 14.60 8.48 12.87
N ASP A 48 15.69 8.67 12.11
CA ASP A 48 16.15 7.72 11.09
C ASP A 48 15.06 7.38 10.05
N VAL A 49 14.43 8.41 9.50
CA VAL A 49 13.38 8.26 8.47
C VAL A 49 13.97 8.58 7.10
N LYS A 50 13.83 7.69 6.13
CA LYS A 50 14.38 7.86 4.77
C LYS A 50 13.31 7.77 3.69
N ASN A 51 13.33 8.75 2.76
CA ASN A 51 12.45 8.79 1.60
C ASN A 51 10.98 8.48 1.92
N SER A 52 10.49 9.09 3.01
CA SER A 52 9.15 8.81 3.53
C SER A 52 8.34 10.10 3.67
N PHE A 53 7.03 9.97 3.68
CA PHE A 53 6.12 11.10 3.69
C PHE A 53 5.01 10.91 4.73
N LEU A 54 4.63 11.99 5.43
CA LEU A 54 3.57 11.95 6.42
C LEU A 54 3.86 10.91 7.52
N VAL A 55 4.99 11.09 8.21
CA VAL A 55 5.44 10.19 9.31
C VAL A 55 5.47 10.95 10.63
N ARG A 56 5.01 10.34 11.70
CA ARG A 56 4.94 10.96 13.02
C ARG A 56 5.36 10.00 14.13
N ASP A 57 6.11 10.55 15.11
CA ASP A 57 6.50 9.86 16.36
C ASP A 57 7.10 8.46 16.14
N SER A 58 7.83 8.28 15.03
CA SER A 58 8.29 6.98 14.55
C SER A 58 9.83 6.90 14.42
N GLN A 59 10.37 5.68 14.36
CA GLN A 59 11.80 5.44 14.25
C GLN A 59 12.12 4.37 13.21
N ASN A 60 13.20 4.60 12.44
CA ASN A 60 13.70 3.68 11.41
C ASN A 60 12.60 3.31 10.38
N ILE A 61 12.08 4.34 9.71
CA ILE A 61 11.02 4.23 8.71
C ILE A 61 11.59 4.56 7.34
N HIS A 62 11.46 3.66 6.38
CA HIS A 62 12.03 3.81 5.06
C HIS A 62 11.00 3.58 3.95
N TYR A 63 11.01 4.44 2.92
CA TYR A 63 10.15 4.32 1.72
C TYR A 63 8.66 4.16 2.05
N SER A 64 8.21 4.85 3.11
CA SER A 64 6.89 4.65 3.70
C SER A 64 6.07 5.93 3.66
N GLN A 65 4.74 5.80 3.75
CA GLN A 65 3.86 6.95 3.76
C GLN A 65 2.63 6.75 4.66
N TYR A 66 2.11 7.86 5.20
CA TYR A 66 0.93 7.86 6.06
C TYR A 66 1.10 7.02 7.34
N ILE A 67 2.24 7.14 7.99
CA ILE A 67 2.53 6.49 9.28
C ILE A 67 2.38 7.55 10.38
N GLN A 68 1.15 7.87 10.74
CA GLN A 68 0.85 9.04 11.60
C GLN A 68 0.08 8.71 12.88
N GLU A 69 -0.47 7.51 12.98
CA GLU A 69 -1.25 7.12 14.15
C GLU A 69 -0.37 6.84 15.37
N LEU A 70 -0.90 7.11 16.56
CA LEU A 70 -0.19 6.97 17.82
C LEU A 70 -0.66 5.75 18.62
N PRO A 71 0.25 5.05 19.29
CA PRO A 71 1.71 5.21 19.30
C PRO A 71 2.37 4.97 17.95
N GLY A 72 3.47 5.68 17.70
CA GLY A 72 4.22 5.60 16.44
C GLY A 72 4.83 4.23 16.16
N SER A 73 5.33 4.07 14.95
CA SER A 73 5.86 2.81 14.41
C SER A 73 7.38 2.75 14.47
N LYS A 74 7.93 1.54 14.37
CA LYS A 74 9.36 1.29 14.39
C LYS A 74 9.76 0.18 13.41
N ASP A 75 10.94 0.36 12.79
CA ASP A 75 11.52 -0.64 11.89
C ASP A 75 10.56 -1.07 10.77
N CYS A 76 9.98 -0.08 10.04
CA CYS A 76 9.03 -0.33 8.96
C CYS A 76 9.59 0.17 7.63
N TRP A 77 9.48 -0.66 6.58
CA TRP A 77 9.98 -0.38 5.24
C TRP A 77 8.91 -0.71 4.20
N ASP A 78 8.78 0.17 3.19
CA ASP A 78 7.78 0.03 2.13
C ASP A 78 6.37 -0.18 2.67
N PHE A 79 6.05 0.59 3.72
CA PHE A 79 4.81 0.48 4.47
C PHE A 79 3.92 1.69 4.22
N SER A 80 2.69 1.45 3.85
CA SER A 80 1.73 2.50 3.53
C SER A 80 0.46 2.40 4.35
N ILE A 81 0.08 3.53 4.91
CA ILE A 81 -1.19 3.78 5.61
C ILE A 81 -1.34 3.06 6.96
N TRP A 82 -1.64 3.87 7.98
CA TRP A 82 -1.92 3.58 9.37
C TRP A 82 -0.66 3.55 10.24
N GLY A 83 -0.14 2.37 10.54
CA GLY A 83 1.08 2.22 11.33
C GLY A 83 0.95 2.52 12.83
N GLU A 84 -0.23 2.39 13.42
CA GLU A 84 -0.41 2.52 14.85
C GLU A 84 0.29 1.39 15.62
N ASN A 85 1.28 1.74 16.45
CA ASN A 85 2.04 0.78 17.25
C ASN A 85 2.53 -0.44 16.45
N SER A 86 3.14 -0.16 15.29
CA SER A 86 3.58 -1.21 14.35
C SER A 86 5.09 -1.39 14.39
N GLU A 87 5.57 -2.62 14.38
CA GLU A 87 7.00 -2.94 14.40
C GLU A 87 7.35 -4.05 13.40
N LEU A 88 8.50 -3.94 12.74
CA LEU A 88 9.00 -4.92 11.79
C LEU A 88 8.02 -5.20 10.63
N VAL A 89 7.53 -4.14 10.00
CA VAL A 89 6.60 -4.26 8.88
C VAL A 89 7.33 -3.99 7.56
N TYR A 90 7.18 -4.90 6.61
CA TYR A 90 7.80 -4.82 5.30
C TYR A 90 6.81 -5.05 4.17
N GLU A 91 6.86 -4.21 3.12
CA GLU A 91 5.98 -4.26 1.95
C GLU A 91 4.51 -4.56 2.28
N SER A 92 3.92 -3.72 3.12
CA SER A 92 2.56 -3.95 3.62
C SER A 92 1.70 -2.69 3.53
N HIS A 93 0.40 -2.86 3.48
CA HIS A 93 -0.55 -1.77 3.28
C HIS A 93 -1.72 -1.85 4.25
N SER A 94 -2.09 -0.70 4.84
CA SER A 94 -3.24 -0.56 5.76
C SER A 94 -3.21 -1.55 6.94
N CYS A 95 -2.04 -1.72 7.54
CA CYS A 95 -1.87 -2.53 8.75
C CYS A 95 -1.64 -1.63 9.96
N GLY A 96 -2.10 -2.03 11.14
CA GLY A 96 -1.94 -1.22 12.35
C GLY A 96 -2.62 -1.80 13.57
N THR A 97 -2.61 -1.00 14.66
CA THR A 97 -3.13 -1.36 15.98
C THR A 97 -2.37 -2.55 16.59
N GLY A 98 -1.07 -2.32 16.86
CA GLY A 98 -0.23 -3.31 17.55
C GLY A 98 0.19 -4.50 16.70
N VAL A 99 0.59 -4.24 15.43
CA VAL A 99 1.04 -5.31 14.53
C VAL A 99 2.56 -5.50 14.61
N GLN A 100 3.03 -6.73 14.49
CA GLN A 100 4.45 -7.06 14.56
C GLN A 100 4.85 -8.13 13.56
N ASN A 101 6.02 -7.93 12.92
CA ASN A 101 6.62 -8.87 11.97
C ASN A 101 5.65 -9.28 10.84
N LEU A 102 5.18 -8.27 10.08
CA LEU A 102 4.33 -8.47 8.91
C LEU A 102 5.11 -8.27 7.63
N LYS A 103 4.92 -9.16 6.65
CA LYS A 103 5.51 -9.07 5.31
C LYS A 103 4.47 -9.34 4.24
N PHE A 104 4.39 -8.46 3.24
CA PHE A 104 3.48 -8.64 2.11
C PHE A 104 2.01 -8.76 2.54
N CYS A 105 1.61 -7.97 3.54
CA CYS A 105 0.28 -8.05 4.15
C CYS A 105 -0.58 -6.85 3.79
N VAL A 106 -1.88 -7.07 3.65
CA VAL A 106 -2.87 -6.01 3.39
C VAL A 106 -4.02 -6.12 4.39
N LEU A 107 -4.38 -4.97 5.01
CA LEU A 107 -5.51 -4.86 5.95
C LEU A 107 -5.43 -5.85 7.13
N CYS A 108 -4.22 -6.19 7.59
CA CYS A 108 -4.02 -7.02 8.77
C CYS A 108 -3.87 -6.15 10.02
N GLN A 109 -4.72 -6.36 11.02
CA GLN A 109 -4.94 -5.40 12.10
C GLN A 109 -5.23 -6.06 13.45
N GLU A 110 -5.16 -5.26 14.53
CA GLU A 110 -5.60 -5.64 15.87
C GLU A 110 -4.75 -6.77 16.50
N ASN A 111 -3.52 -6.42 16.88
CA ASN A 111 -2.59 -7.31 17.61
C ASN A 111 -2.29 -8.62 16.85
N VAL A 112 -2.00 -8.53 15.56
CA VAL A 112 -1.56 -9.66 14.75
C VAL A 112 -0.04 -9.65 14.62
N HIS A 113 0.58 -10.83 14.55
CA HIS A 113 2.03 -10.95 14.40
C HIS A 113 2.46 -12.19 13.62
N ASP A 114 3.65 -12.12 13.04
CA ASP A 114 4.23 -13.21 12.25
C ASP A 114 3.35 -13.63 11.06
N LEU A 115 2.90 -12.66 10.27
CA LEU A 115 2.07 -12.87 9.10
C LEU A 115 2.86 -12.61 7.82
N GLU A 116 2.75 -13.51 6.84
CA GLU A 116 3.34 -13.35 5.51
C GLU A 116 2.30 -13.61 4.41
N TYR A 117 2.21 -12.73 3.41
CA TYR A 117 1.26 -12.83 2.28
C TYR A 117 -0.21 -12.95 2.71
N CYS A 118 -0.60 -12.19 3.72
CA CYS A 118 -1.95 -12.28 4.30
C CYS A 118 -2.83 -11.08 3.95
N LEU A 119 -4.12 -11.33 3.77
CA LEU A 119 -5.15 -10.33 3.51
C LEU A 119 -6.28 -10.43 4.54
N PHE A 120 -6.66 -9.30 5.17
CA PHE A 120 -7.75 -9.25 6.16
C PHE A 120 -7.61 -10.24 7.34
N CYS A 121 -6.41 -10.56 7.77
CA CYS A 121 -6.20 -11.39 8.96
C CYS A 121 -6.11 -10.47 10.19
N ILE A 122 -6.98 -10.70 11.18
CA ILE A 122 -7.21 -9.73 12.28
C ILE A 122 -7.34 -10.38 13.65
N LYS A 123 -7.38 -9.53 14.70
CA LYS A 123 -7.76 -9.89 16.08
C LYS A 123 -6.92 -10.99 16.72
N GLY A 124 -5.63 -10.73 16.89
CA GLY A 124 -4.72 -11.67 17.55
C GLY A 124 -4.46 -12.95 16.74
N SER A 125 -4.59 -12.87 15.42
CA SER A 125 -4.10 -13.94 14.54
C SER A 125 -2.58 -13.93 14.47
N GLU A 126 -1.95 -15.10 14.48
CA GLU A 126 -0.50 -15.22 14.48
C GLU A 126 0.02 -16.41 13.69
N ASN A 127 1.27 -16.34 13.21
CA ASN A 127 1.88 -17.42 12.44
C ASN A 127 1.02 -17.87 11.25
N LEU A 128 0.71 -16.94 10.34
CA LEU A 128 -0.10 -17.20 9.15
C LEU A 128 0.72 -17.00 7.87
N PHE A 129 0.50 -17.84 6.88
CA PHE A 129 1.10 -17.70 5.56
C PHE A 129 0.08 -17.87 4.43
N GLY A 130 -0.04 -16.86 3.55
CA GLY A 130 -0.96 -16.89 2.42
C GLY A 130 -2.44 -16.99 2.82
N CYS A 131 -2.82 -16.43 3.96
CA CYS A 131 -4.17 -16.57 4.51
C CYS A 131 -5.04 -15.35 4.21
N ILE A 132 -6.34 -15.57 4.06
CA ILE A 132 -7.33 -14.54 3.78
C ILE A 132 -8.49 -14.62 4.78
N GLY A 133 -8.82 -13.48 5.40
CA GLY A 133 -10.03 -13.32 6.21
C GLY A 133 -10.05 -14.07 7.53
N LEU A 134 -8.90 -14.46 8.07
CA LEU A 134 -8.83 -15.21 9.32
C LEU A 134 -8.90 -14.28 10.54
N ARG A 135 -9.48 -14.79 11.60
CA ARG A 135 -9.65 -14.10 12.87
C ARG A 135 -9.33 -15.05 14.04
N GLN A 136 -8.46 -14.62 14.95
CA GLN A 136 -8.06 -15.41 16.11
C GLN A 136 -7.59 -16.83 15.74
N LYS A 137 -6.75 -16.91 14.69
CA LYS A 137 -6.21 -18.18 14.19
C LYS A 137 -4.69 -18.19 14.29
N GLN A 138 -4.15 -19.40 14.44
CA GLN A 138 -2.72 -19.65 14.58
C GLN A 138 -2.29 -20.81 13.67
N TYR A 139 -1.05 -20.75 13.21
CA TYR A 139 -0.42 -21.82 12.44
C TYR A 139 -1.24 -22.23 11.21
N CYS A 140 -1.72 -21.26 10.41
CA CYS A 140 -2.47 -21.56 9.19
C CYS A 140 -1.66 -21.25 7.94
N ILE A 141 -1.79 -22.11 6.94
CA ILE A 141 -1.26 -21.94 5.60
C ILE A 141 -2.41 -22.07 4.61
N LEU A 142 -2.63 -21.06 3.74
CA LEU A 142 -3.75 -21.02 2.80
C LEU A 142 -5.09 -21.38 3.46
N ASN A 143 -5.35 -20.76 4.63
CA ASN A 143 -6.53 -20.96 5.50
C ASN A 143 -6.68 -22.37 6.11
N LYS A 144 -5.73 -23.27 5.93
CA LYS A 144 -5.73 -24.59 6.59
C LYS A 144 -4.85 -24.54 7.82
N GLN A 145 -5.36 -25.00 8.95
CA GLN A 145 -4.65 -25.05 10.23
C GLN A 145 -3.76 -26.31 10.34
N TYR A 146 -2.59 -26.12 10.91
CA TYR A 146 -1.58 -27.15 11.15
C TYR A 146 -1.19 -27.17 12.63
N SER A 147 -0.45 -28.18 13.09
CA SER A 147 0.29 -28.08 14.34
C SER A 147 1.45 -27.08 14.19
N LYS A 148 1.98 -26.60 15.30
CA LYS A 148 3.13 -25.67 15.31
C LYS A 148 4.33 -26.27 14.56
N GLU A 149 4.61 -27.54 14.79
CA GLU A 149 5.74 -28.25 14.21
C GLU A 149 5.55 -28.50 12.71
N GLU A 150 4.35 -28.86 12.28
CA GLU A 150 4.00 -29.01 10.87
C GLU A 150 4.06 -27.69 10.13
N TYR A 151 3.53 -26.61 10.75
CA TYR A 151 3.59 -25.27 10.20
C TYR A 151 5.04 -24.85 9.89
N ALA A 152 5.92 -24.94 10.90
CA ALA A 152 7.32 -24.55 10.74
C ALA A 152 8.01 -25.32 9.59
N LYS A 153 7.86 -26.64 9.55
CA LYS A 153 8.42 -27.48 8.47
C LYS A 153 7.84 -27.16 7.10
N MET A 154 6.54 -26.83 7.04
CA MET A 154 5.88 -26.54 5.78
C MET A 154 6.29 -25.16 5.24
N ILE A 155 6.42 -24.15 6.10
CA ILE A 155 6.88 -22.81 5.70
C ILE A 155 8.28 -22.88 5.07
N GLU A 156 9.22 -23.60 5.67
CA GLU A 156 10.54 -23.77 5.08
C GLU A 156 10.48 -24.38 3.67
N LYS A 157 9.65 -25.41 3.49
CA LYS A 157 9.47 -26.05 2.18
C LYS A 157 8.83 -25.11 1.17
N ILE A 158 7.82 -24.32 1.57
CA ILE A 158 7.14 -23.36 0.69
C ILE A 158 8.12 -22.27 0.24
N LYS A 159 8.86 -21.67 1.17
CA LYS A 159 9.85 -20.63 0.84
C LYS A 159 10.94 -21.15 -0.10
N LYS A 160 11.41 -22.36 0.14
CA LYS A 160 12.35 -23.04 -0.77
C LYS A 160 11.73 -23.24 -2.15
N HIS A 161 10.51 -23.75 -2.23
CA HIS A 161 9.78 -23.96 -3.48
C HIS A 161 9.57 -22.65 -4.27
N MET A 162 9.17 -21.57 -3.61
CA MET A 162 9.02 -20.26 -4.23
C MET A 162 10.32 -19.74 -4.84
N ASN A 163 11.46 -20.08 -4.25
CA ASN A 163 12.77 -19.69 -4.78
C ASN A 163 13.24 -20.59 -5.93
N GLU A 164 12.92 -21.88 -5.90
CA GLU A 164 13.33 -22.86 -6.92
C GLU A 164 12.42 -22.84 -8.15
N ILE A 165 11.13 -22.57 -7.96
CA ILE A 165 10.11 -22.50 -9.02
C ILE A 165 9.36 -21.17 -8.87
N PRO A 166 9.99 -20.04 -9.19
CA PRO A 166 9.37 -18.73 -9.04
C PRO A 166 8.21 -18.55 -10.02
N TYR A 167 7.27 -17.70 -9.63
CA TYR A 167 6.25 -17.23 -10.55
C TYR A 167 6.87 -16.25 -11.58
N ILE A 168 6.54 -16.41 -12.84
CA ILE A 168 6.96 -15.49 -13.92
C ILE A 168 5.69 -14.91 -14.52
N ASP A 169 5.56 -13.58 -14.46
CA ASP A 169 4.42 -12.87 -15.03
C ASP A 169 4.50 -12.75 -16.55
N LYS A 170 3.44 -12.24 -17.16
CA LYS A 170 3.37 -12.02 -18.63
C LYS A 170 4.40 -11.03 -19.17
N LYS A 171 4.96 -10.18 -18.30
CA LYS A 171 6.04 -9.23 -18.64
C LYS A 171 7.43 -9.83 -18.47
N GLY A 172 7.52 -11.10 -18.04
CA GLY A 172 8.79 -11.81 -17.79
C GLY A 172 9.46 -11.45 -16.47
N ARG A 173 8.79 -10.77 -15.54
CA ARG A 173 9.31 -10.48 -14.20
C ARG A 173 9.21 -11.73 -13.34
N VAL A 174 10.24 -11.95 -12.53
CA VAL A 174 10.40 -13.18 -11.74
C VAL A 174 10.09 -12.87 -10.28
N TYR A 175 9.14 -13.55 -9.69
CA TYR A 175 8.70 -13.39 -8.30
C TYR A 175 9.10 -14.59 -7.46
N LYS A 176 10.07 -14.38 -6.60
CA LYS A 176 10.55 -15.36 -5.60
C LYS A 176 9.93 -15.03 -4.23
N TYR A 177 10.24 -15.85 -3.24
CA TYR A 177 9.98 -15.45 -1.85
C TYR A 177 10.74 -14.16 -1.54
N GLY A 178 10.04 -13.18 -1.03
CA GLY A 178 10.60 -11.86 -0.77
C GLY A 178 10.07 -10.77 -1.71
N GLU A 179 9.34 -11.13 -2.75
CA GLU A 179 8.68 -10.20 -3.66
C GLU A 179 7.20 -10.07 -3.32
N TYR A 180 6.64 -8.86 -3.52
CA TYR A 180 5.21 -8.63 -3.37
C TYR A 180 4.40 -9.33 -4.47
N PHE A 181 3.08 -9.28 -4.39
CA PHE A 181 2.20 -9.90 -5.38
C PHE A 181 2.37 -9.28 -6.77
N PRO A 182 2.37 -10.11 -7.85
CA PRO A 182 2.43 -9.61 -9.24
C PRO A 182 1.26 -8.69 -9.57
N ASP A 183 1.52 -7.58 -10.27
CA ASP A 183 0.50 -6.60 -10.68
C ASP A 183 -0.63 -7.25 -11.48
N GLU A 184 -0.31 -8.23 -12.33
CA GLU A 184 -1.29 -8.91 -13.17
C GLU A 184 -2.35 -9.70 -12.38
N LEU A 185 -2.10 -9.98 -11.10
CA LEU A 185 -3.07 -10.61 -10.19
C LEU A 185 -4.03 -9.60 -9.58
N SER A 186 -3.82 -8.29 -9.80
CA SER A 186 -4.74 -7.26 -9.34
C SER A 186 -6.13 -7.45 -9.94
N PRO A 187 -7.21 -7.36 -9.14
CA PRO A 187 -8.58 -7.36 -9.67
C PRO A 187 -8.89 -6.07 -10.45
N HIS A 188 -8.12 -5.00 -10.23
CA HIS A 188 -8.32 -3.68 -10.81
C HIS A 188 -7.51 -3.46 -12.09
N GLY A 189 -8.04 -2.66 -13.01
CA GLY A 189 -7.28 -2.12 -14.13
C GLY A 189 -6.43 -0.93 -13.70
N TYR A 190 -5.38 -0.60 -14.47
CA TYR A 190 -4.52 0.56 -14.24
C TYR A 190 -5.34 1.84 -14.05
N ASN A 191 -6.34 2.06 -14.89
CA ASN A 191 -7.24 3.22 -14.87
C ASN A 191 -8.20 3.26 -13.67
N GLU A 192 -8.26 2.22 -12.86
CA GLU A 192 -9.03 2.16 -11.61
C GLU A 192 -8.16 2.36 -10.37
N THR A 193 -6.87 2.57 -10.54
CA THR A 193 -5.90 2.69 -9.44
C THR A 193 -5.40 4.13 -9.28
N LEU A 194 -4.76 4.42 -8.14
CA LEU A 194 -4.07 5.70 -7.91
C LEU A 194 -2.91 5.93 -8.90
N ALA A 195 -2.38 4.88 -9.52
CA ALA A 195 -1.35 5.03 -10.55
C ALA A 195 -1.84 5.92 -11.70
N GLN A 196 -3.10 5.79 -12.11
CA GLN A 196 -3.70 6.65 -13.14
C GLN A 196 -3.75 8.12 -12.74
N GLU A 197 -3.86 8.44 -11.45
CA GLU A 197 -3.85 9.84 -10.99
C GLU A 197 -2.44 10.45 -11.01
N PHE A 198 -1.44 9.69 -10.59
CA PHE A 198 -0.06 10.19 -10.43
C PHE A 198 0.82 9.96 -11.65
N PHE A 199 0.55 8.91 -12.40
CA PHE A 199 1.29 8.50 -13.60
C PHE A 199 0.30 8.18 -14.73
N PRO A 200 -0.44 9.19 -15.25
CA PRO A 200 -1.51 8.96 -16.20
C PRO A 200 -1.01 8.33 -17.50
N LEU A 201 -1.65 7.25 -17.90
CA LEU A 201 -1.47 6.60 -19.21
C LEU A 201 -2.78 6.64 -19.96
N ASP A 202 -2.72 6.70 -21.29
CA ASP A 202 -3.88 6.37 -22.10
C ASP A 202 -4.05 4.84 -22.23
N LYS A 203 -5.16 4.40 -22.81
CA LYS A 203 -5.49 2.97 -22.91
C LYS A 203 -4.43 2.22 -23.72
N ASP A 204 -4.02 2.77 -24.83
CA ASP A 204 -3.08 2.10 -25.76
C ASP A 204 -1.69 2.03 -25.15
N GLU A 205 -1.26 3.10 -24.47
CA GLU A 205 -0.02 3.12 -23.70
C GLU A 205 -0.02 2.09 -22.58
N ALA A 206 -1.10 2.03 -21.79
CA ALA A 206 -1.23 1.06 -20.69
C ALA A 206 -1.18 -0.39 -21.22
N LEU A 207 -1.96 -0.70 -22.27
CA LEU A 207 -1.95 -2.04 -22.89
C LEU A 207 -0.59 -2.41 -23.48
N THR A 208 0.12 -1.45 -24.10
CA THR A 208 1.47 -1.66 -24.63
C THR A 208 2.48 -1.99 -23.53
N GLN A 209 2.32 -1.39 -22.36
CA GLN A 209 3.13 -1.69 -21.18
C GLN A 209 2.70 -2.97 -20.46
N GLY A 210 1.66 -3.67 -20.97
CA GLY A 210 1.12 -4.89 -20.39
C GLY A 210 0.29 -4.66 -19.14
N GLU A 211 -0.20 -3.42 -18.93
CA GLU A 211 -1.13 -3.11 -17.86
C GLU A 211 -2.56 -3.55 -18.23
N LYS A 212 -3.34 -3.92 -17.21
CA LYS A 212 -4.75 -4.21 -17.39
C LYS A 212 -5.54 -2.90 -17.50
N TRP A 213 -6.45 -2.82 -18.45
CA TRP A 213 -7.39 -1.71 -18.57
C TRP A 213 -8.82 -2.19 -18.45
N VAL A 214 -9.62 -1.52 -17.66
CA VAL A 214 -11.04 -1.85 -17.47
C VAL A 214 -11.90 -0.80 -18.17
N GLU A 215 -12.77 -1.26 -19.08
CA GLU A 215 -13.74 -0.36 -19.70
C GLU A 215 -14.81 0.03 -18.67
N PRO A 216 -15.19 1.31 -18.61
CA PRO A 216 -16.27 1.73 -17.75
C PRO A 216 -17.55 0.96 -18.07
N ALA A 217 -18.19 0.40 -17.05
CA ALA A 217 -19.49 -0.23 -17.24
C ALA A 217 -20.51 0.79 -17.78
N GLU A 218 -21.31 0.39 -18.77
CA GLU A 218 -22.41 1.21 -19.23
C GLU A 218 -23.37 1.46 -18.07
N ARG A 219 -23.58 2.72 -17.76
CA ARG A 219 -24.47 3.13 -16.68
C ARG A 219 -25.88 3.35 -17.23
N ASN A 220 -26.76 2.38 -17.05
CA ASN A 220 -28.15 2.41 -17.49
C ASN A 220 -29.08 3.06 -16.44
N TYR A 221 -28.72 4.24 -15.91
CA TYR A 221 -29.67 4.98 -15.10
C TYR A 221 -30.19 6.21 -15.84
N LYS A 222 -31.49 6.44 -15.76
CA LYS A 222 -32.11 7.69 -16.24
C LYS A 222 -31.83 8.79 -15.23
N ILE A 223 -31.33 9.91 -15.69
CA ILE A 223 -31.25 11.13 -14.87
C ILE A 223 -32.64 11.77 -14.95
N ASP A 224 -33.40 11.70 -13.86
CA ASP A 224 -34.78 12.25 -13.79
C ASP A 224 -34.81 13.74 -13.40
N PHE A 225 -33.67 14.43 -13.43
CA PHE A 225 -33.60 15.86 -13.16
C PHE A 225 -32.60 16.56 -14.09
N GLU A 226 -32.94 17.76 -14.51
CA GLU A 226 -32.04 18.64 -15.25
C GLU A 226 -31.08 19.30 -14.27
N ILE A 227 -29.76 19.11 -14.50
CA ILE A 227 -28.74 19.86 -13.81
C ILE A 227 -28.68 21.24 -14.49
N ASN A 228 -29.34 22.23 -13.93
CA ASN A 228 -29.22 23.61 -14.39
C ASN A 228 -27.78 24.05 -14.15
N SER A 229 -27.04 24.28 -15.24
CA SER A 229 -25.65 24.77 -15.30
C SER A 229 -25.54 26.27 -14.94
#